data_76e6853a25ce2d670cf2526d63a18251
#
_entry.id   76e6853a25ce2d670cf2526d63a18251
#
_cell.length_a   1.000
_cell.length_b   1.000
_cell.length_c   1.000
_cell.angle_alpha   90.00
_cell.angle_beta   90.00
_cell.angle_gamma   90.00
#
_symmetry.space_group_name_H-M   'P 1'
#
loop_
_entity.id
_entity.type
_entity.pdbx_description
1 polymer ?
#
loop_
_entity_poly.entity_id
_entity_poly.type
_entity_poly.pdbx_seq_one_letter_code
_entity_poly.pdbx_strand_id
1 'polypeptide(L)'
;MRVLICGIDGYIGWPLALHLESEGFEVYGIDNFSRRRNVRNVGAHSALPILSMERRLDVVRKHSGKRIKFLHGDLRKYEDASRAVKESDPHAIVHLGEQPSAPFSMMNCKHATDTQQNNVLGTLNLLFAIRDNAKDAHLVKLGTMGEYGTPNVEIPEGFFDIEYQGRRDRLPFPRQAGSFYHLSKVHDSANIALACKIWGLISTDIMQGVVYGSRTQELADYGLNTRFDFDQVFGTVINRFCAQAVIGYPLTPYGYGGQRRGFIALVDSIQCLTLAIQNPPRMGEYRVFNQLDEVYGVNELAEHVKTVADTMSIDVEIRPIENPRVEAEEHFYEVAHERLRKLGFRPTRSLDEELGIILGDLLKFKPRILSKKRLIAPTITWRGQKKVPPIITEKARTMEVPEQMARSSMT
;
A
#
# COMPACT_ATOMS: atom_id res chain seq x y z
N MET A 1 13.79 4.22 -21.88
CA MET A 1 12.31 4.33 -21.72
C MET A 1 12.04 5.44 -20.72
N ARG A 2 11.05 6.32 -20.97
CA ARG A 2 10.64 7.40 -20.05
C ARG A 2 9.50 6.91 -19.16
N VAL A 3 9.60 7.15 -17.85
CA VAL A 3 8.59 6.75 -16.87
C VAL A 3 8.20 7.96 -16.02
N LEU A 4 6.90 8.24 -15.93
CA LEU A 4 6.34 9.22 -15.01
C LEU A 4 5.83 8.52 -13.74
N ILE A 5 6.32 8.93 -12.57
CA ILE A 5 5.86 8.44 -11.27
C ILE A 5 5.01 9.52 -10.61
N CYS A 6 3.70 9.28 -10.51
CA CYS A 6 2.79 10.10 -9.73
C CYS A 6 2.87 9.67 -8.26
N GLY A 7 3.17 10.58 -7.34
CA GLY A 7 3.40 10.26 -5.92
C GLY A 7 4.85 9.84 -5.61
N ILE A 8 5.83 10.44 -6.31
CA ILE A 8 7.26 10.09 -6.17
C ILE A 8 7.82 10.30 -4.76
N ASP A 9 7.26 11.20 -3.93
CA ASP A 9 7.72 11.41 -2.55
C ASP A 9 7.22 10.34 -1.55
N GLY A 10 6.39 9.41 -2.03
CA GLY A 10 5.76 8.36 -1.23
C GLY A 10 6.73 7.25 -0.79
N TYR A 11 6.18 6.31 0.00
CA TYR A 11 6.89 5.15 0.55
C TYR A 11 7.46 4.24 -0.54
N ILE A 12 6.68 3.97 -1.59
CA ILE A 12 7.06 3.14 -2.73
C ILE A 12 7.63 4.01 -3.86
N GLY A 13 7.09 5.23 -4.05
CA GLY A 13 7.44 6.09 -5.18
C GLY A 13 8.91 6.48 -5.24
N TRP A 14 9.51 6.80 -4.09
CA TRP A 14 10.92 7.19 -4.04
C TRP A 14 11.88 6.02 -4.30
N PRO A 15 11.75 4.85 -3.63
CA PRO A 15 12.56 3.68 -3.97
C PRO A 15 12.41 3.23 -5.43
N LEU A 16 11.18 3.24 -5.96
CA LEU A 16 10.94 2.92 -7.38
C LEU A 16 11.68 3.89 -8.30
N ALA A 17 11.69 5.20 -7.98
CA ALA A 17 12.39 6.19 -8.79
C ALA A 17 13.90 5.93 -8.82
N LEU A 18 14.49 5.57 -7.69
CA LEU A 18 15.91 5.21 -7.61
C LEU A 18 16.23 3.93 -8.38
N HIS A 19 15.40 2.91 -8.21
CA HIS A 19 15.58 1.63 -8.91
C HIS A 19 15.48 1.80 -10.43
N LEU A 20 14.45 2.48 -10.93
CA LEU A 20 14.32 2.72 -12.37
C LEU A 20 15.46 3.58 -12.92
N GLU A 21 15.93 4.57 -12.16
CA GLU A 21 17.09 5.39 -12.53
C GLU A 21 18.36 4.53 -12.63
N SER A 22 18.62 3.63 -11.68
CA SER A 22 19.77 2.72 -11.70
C SER A 22 19.71 1.75 -12.89
N GLU A 23 18.50 1.27 -13.26
CA GLU A 23 18.24 0.44 -14.44
C GLU A 23 18.29 1.20 -15.77
N GLY A 24 18.61 2.50 -15.76
CA GLY A 24 18.79 3.30 -16.97
C GLY A 24 17.52 3.90 -17.57
N PHE A 25 16.41 3.89 -16.84
CA PHE A 25 15.20 4.62 -17.26
C PHE A 25 15.37 6.13 -17.08
N GLU A 26 14.72 6.90 -17.93
CA GLU A 26 14.57 8.34 -17.74
C GLU A 26 13.35 8.59 -16.85
N VAL A 27 13.58 9.02 -15.61
CA VAL A 27 12.55 9.10 -14.57
C VAL A 27 12.08 10.53 -14.39
N TYR A 28 10.76 10.70 -14.46
CA TYR A 28 10.03 11.90 -14.09
C TYR A 28 9.15 11.62 -12.89
N GLY A 29 8.95 12.59 -12.03
CA GLY A 29 8.06 12.44 -10.88
C GLY A 29 7.22 13.68 -10.63
N ILE A 30 5.97 13.48 -10.23
CA ILE A 30 5.07 14.55 -9.76
C ILE A 30 4.60 14.22 -8.34
N ASP A 31 4.59 15.25 -7.47
CA ASP A 31 4.08 15.14 -6.10
C ASP A 31 3.65 16.51 -5.56
N ASN A 32 2.61 16.53 -4.72
CA ASN A 32 2.15 17.72 -4.01
C ASN A 32 2.52 17.74 -2.53
N PHE A 33 3.27 16.74 -2.05
CA PHE A 33 3.66 16.50 -0.65
C PHE A 33 2.49 16.38 0.34
N SER A 34 1.29 16.01 -0.13
CA SER A 34 0.12 15.83 0.73
C SER A 34 0.37 14.80 1.84
N ARG A 35 1.09 13.71 1.53
CA ARG A 35 1.45 12.71 2.52
C ARG A 35 2.25 13.29 3.68
N ARG A 36 3.26 14.13 3.41
CA ARG A 36 4.04 14.80 4.45
C ARG A 36 3.17 15.70 5.31
N ARG A 37 2.22 16.45 4.71
CA ARG A 37 1.29 17.31 5.44
C ARG A 37 0.33 16.49 6.30
N ASN A 38 -0.29 15.46 5.74
CA ASN A 38 -1.28 14.65 6.43
C ASN A 38 -0.69 13.92 7.65
N VAL A 39 0.53 13.36 7.53
CA VAL A 39 1.24 12.73 8.65
C VAL A 39 1.53 13.76 9.76
N ARG A 40 1.95 14.97 9.42
CA ARG A 40 2.15 16.05 10.41
C ARG A 40 0.83 16.50 11.06
N ASN A 41 -0.24 16.59 10.29
CA ASN A 41 -1.56 17.03 10.80
C ASN A 41 -2.15 16.05 11.83
N VAL A 42 -1.84 14.75 11.73
CA VAL A 42 -2.21 13.78 12.76
C VAL A 42 -1.18 13.71 13.90
N GLY A 43 -0.19 14.60 13.93
CA GLY A 43 0.84 14.70 14.95
C GLY A 43 2.00 13.71 14.80
N ALA A 44 2.02 12.90 13.74
CA ALA A 44 3.01 11.87 13.49
C ALA A 44 4.22 12.35 12.66
N HIS A 45 5.18 11.48 12.49
CA HIS A 45 6.29 11.62 11.54
C HIS A 45 6.81 10.23 11.12
N SER A 46 7.58 10.19 10.05
CA SER A 46 8.28 8.97 9.65
C SER A 46 9.32 8.56 10.69
N ALA A 47 9.44 7.27 11.02
CA ALA A 47 10.49 6.75 11.89
C ALA A 47 11.88 7.05 11.34
N LEU A 48 12.07 6.83 10.05
CA LEU A 48 13.31 7.18 9.35
C LEU A 48 13.27 8.66 8.90
N PRO A 49 14.36 9.43 9.06
CA PRO A 49 14.45 10.80 8.59
C PRO A 49 14.34 10.87 7.07
N ILE A 50 13.53 11.80 6.56
CA ILE A 50 13.32 11.98 5.12
C ILE A 50 13.83 13.36 4.73
N LEU A 51 14.80 13.42 3.82
CA LEU A 51 15.30 14.67 3.25
C LEU A 51 14.22 15.38 2.41
N SER A 52 14.40 16.69 2.16
CA SER A 52 13.60 17.39 1.16
C SER A 52 13.82 16.79 -0.23
N MET A 53 12.85 16.95 -1.13
CA MET A 53 12.98 16.44 -2.50
C MET A 53 14.21 17.03 -3.20
N GLU A 54 14.47 18.32 -3.05
CA GLU A 54 15.62 18.99 -3.59
C GLU A 54 16.94 18.31 -3.17
N ARG A 55 17.12 18.05 -1.86
CA ARG A 55 18.31 17.38 -1.33
C ARG A 55 18.44 15.94 -1.84
N ARG A 56 17.32 15.20 -1.95
CA ARG A 56 17.33 13.86 -2.53
C ARG A 56 17.80 13.87 -3.98
N LEU A 57 17.31 14.80 -4.79
CA LEU A 57 17.70 14.97 -6.20
C LEU A 57 19.16 15.38 -6.33
N ASP A 58 19.67 16.21 -5.42
CA ASP A 58 21.08 16.58 -5.38
C ASP A 58 22.00 15.39 -5.04
N VAL A 59 21.58 14.52 -4.11
CA VAL A 59 22.29 13.28 -3.79
C VAL A 59 22.36 12.37 -5.01
N VAL A 60 21.24 12.12 -5.67
CA VAL A 60 21.17 11.30 -6.89
C VAL A 60 22.12 11.85 -7.96
N ARG A 61 22.01 13.15 -8.27
CA ARG A 61 22.87 13.79 -9.28
C ARG A 61 24.35 13.67 -8.97
N LYS A 62 24.73 13.81 -7.70
CA LYS A 62 26.15 13.70 -7.27
C LYS A 62 26.66 12.27 -7.33
N HIS A 63 25.81 11.30 -7.06
CA HIS A 63 26.17 9.89 -7.00
C HIS A 63 26.28 9.24 -8.38
N SER A 64 25.22 9.37 -9.20
CA SER A 64 25.08 8.69 -10.51
C SER A 64 25.40 9.58 -11.72
N GLY A 65 25.47 10.89 -11.54
CA GLY A 65 25.56 11.86 -12.65
C GLY A 65 24.25 12.05 -13.42
N LYS A 66 23.24 11.24 -13.14
CA LYS A 66 21.92 11.29 -13.80
C LYS A 66 20.97 12.22 -13.06
N ARG A 67 19.81 12.48 -13.65
CA ARG A 67 18.79 13.38 -13.08
C ARG A 67 17.43 12.72 -13.11
N ILE A 68 16.82 12.59 -11.93
CA ILE A 68 15.38 12.41 -11.82
C ILE A 68 14.75 13.81 -11.98
N LYS A 69 13.83 13.96 -12.93
CA LYS A 69 13.14 15.23 -13.16
C LYS A 69 11.89 15.30 -12.28
N PHE A 70 11.76 16.35 -11.49
CA PHE A 70 10.67 16.52 -10.53
C PHE A 70 9.80 17.72 -10.87
N LEU A 71 8.50 17.49 -10.86
CA LEU A 71 7.46 18.51 -11.01
C LEU A 71 6.67 18.61 -9.68
N HIS A 72 6.59 19.79 -9.12
CA HIS A 72 5.64 20.05 -8.04
C HIS A 72 4.27 20.28 -8.65
N GLY A 73 3.28 19.44 -8.31
CA GLY A 73 1.92 19.53 -8.84
C GLY A 73 0.93 18.63 -8.12
N ASP A 74 -0.35 18.90 -8.31
CA ASP A 74 -1.47 18.21 -7.66
C ASP A 74 -2.39 17.59 -8.71
N LEU A 75 -2.50 16.26 -8.74
CA LEU A 75 -3.34 15.54 -9.70
C LEU A 75 -4.84 15.90 -9.60
N ARG A 76 -5.28 16.49 -8.48
CA ARG A 76 -6.64 17.03 -8.38
C ARG A 76 -6.88 18.23 -9.31
N LYS A 77 -5.83 18.76 -9.92
CA LYS A 77 -5.87 19.81 -10.93
C LYS A 77 -5.49 19.21 -12.28
N TYR A 78 -6.42 19.29 -13.23
CA TYR A 78 -6.18 18.75 -14.57
C TYR A 78 -4.93 19.37 -15.23
N GLU A 79 -4.70 20.66 -15.03
CA GLU A 79 -3.58 21.39 -15.61
C GLU A 79 -2.23 20.83 -15.14
N ASP A 80 -2.12 20.46 -13.86
CA ASP A 80 -0.90 19.85 -13.32
C ASP A 80 -0.70 18.42 -13.84
N ALA A 81 -1.77 17.62 -13.94
CA ALA A 81 -1.72 16.27 -14.52
C ALA A 81 -1.34 16.35 -16.01
N SER A 82 -1.97 17.24 -16.78
CA SER A 82 -1.70 17.44 -18.21
C SER A 82 -0.26 17.92 -18.44
N ARG A 83 0.22 18.87 -17.64
CA ARG A 83 1.61 19.34 -17.71
C ARG A 83 2.59 18.21 -17.44
N ALA A 84 2.37 17.41 -16.38
CA ALA A 84 3.27 16.30 -16.06
C ALA A 84 3.35 15.26 -17.16
N VAL A 85 2.22 14.90 -17.79
CA VAL A 85 2.19 13.96 -18.91
C VAL A 85 2.87 14.55 -20.15
N LYS A 86 2.60 15.83 -20.49
CA LYS A 86 3.25 16.50 -21.64
C LYS A 86 4.76 16.62 -21.48
N GLU A 87 5.24 17.11 -20.32
CA GLU A 87 6.67 17.34 -20.10
C GLU A 87 7.48 16.05 -20.01
N SER A 88 6.86 14.96 -19.53
CA SER A 88 7.53 13.67 -19.44
C SER A 88 7.46 12.86 -20.74
N ASP A 89 6.46 13.10 -21.60
CA ASP A 89 6.18 12.29 -22.79
C ASP A 89 6.41 10.80 -22.53
N PRO A 90 5.68 10.20 -21.58
CA PRO A 90 6.07 8.93 -20.96
C PRO A 90 5.67 7.74 -21.81
N HIS A 91 6.48 6.67 -21.77
CA HIS A 91 6.09 5.35 -22.28
C HIS A 91 5.27 4.58 -21.24
N ALA A 92 5.52 4.85 -19.94
CA ALA A 92 4.74 4.30 -18.84
C ALA A 92 4.51 5.35 -17.74
N ILE A 93 3.37 5.24 -17.09
CA ILE A 93 2.98 6.09 -15.96
C ILE A 93 2.68 5.18 -14.78
N VAL A 94 3.37 5.39 -13.64
CA VAL A 94 3.10 4.65 -12.41
C VAL A 94 2.30 5.54 -11.46
N HIS A 95 1.03 5.16 -11.23
CA HIS A 95 0.13 5.96 -10.41
C HIS A 95 0.11 5.50 -8.94
N LEU A 96 0.92 6.20 -8.12
CA LEU A 96 1.04 6.05 -6.68
C LEU A 96 0.58 7.33 -5.93
N GLY A 97 0.09 8.34 -6.66
CA GLY A 97 -0.24 9.68 -6.17
C GLY A 97 -1.56 9.75 -5.40
N GLU A 98 -1.81 8.78 -4.52
CA GLU A 98 -3.08 8.63 -3.82
C GLU A 98 -2.92 8.68 -2.30
N GLN A 99 -4.01 8.98 -1.58
CA GLN A 99 -4.08 8.86 -0.12
C GLN A 99 -4.30 7.38 0.22
N PRO A 100 -3.32 6.69 0.86
CA PRO A 100 -3.31 5.22 0.95
C PRO A 100 -3.79 4.68 2.30
N SER A 101 -4.45 5.48 3.15
CA SER A 101 -4.77 5.07 4.51
C SER A 101 -6.26 4.86 4.73
N ALA A 102 -6.65 3.62 5.06
CA ALA A 102 -7.99 3.30 5.49
C ALA A 102 -8.37 4.04 6.79
N PRO A 103 -7.57 4.00 7.89
CA PRO A 103 -7.89 4.74 9.09
C PRO A 103 -8.06 6.25 8.87
N PHE A 104 -7.22 6.88 8.03
CA PHE A 104 -7.36 8.30 7.68
C PHE A 104 -8.74 8.58 7.08
N SER A 105 -9.18 7.78 6.13
CA SER A 105 -10.46 7.95 5.45
C SER A 105 -11.69 7.76 6.37
N MET A 106 -11.50 7.10 7.51
CA MET A 106 -12.56 6.79 8.48
C MET A 106 -12.60 7.76 9.68
N MET A 107 -11.70 8.75 9.76
CA MET A 107 -11.64 9.69 10.90
C MET A 107 -12.86 10.58 11.01
N ASN A 108 -13.30 11.17 9.92
CA ASN A 108 -14.50 12.03 9.82
C ASN A 108 -14.79 12.39 8.37
N CYS A 109 -15.90 13.12 8.15
CA CYS A 109 -16.36 13.55 6.82
C CYS A 109 -15.25 14.26 6.01
N LYS A 110 -14.51 15.19 6.62
CA LYS A 110 -13.44 15.93 5.92
C LYS A 110 -12.37 14.98 5.36
N HIS A 111 -11.88 14.03 6.17
CA HIS A 111 -10.84 13.08 5.74
C HIS A 111 -11.37 12.09 4.70
N ALA A 112 -12.64 11.66 4.81
CA ALA A 112 -13.29 10.86 3.79
C ALA A 112 -13.38 11.61 2.45
N THR A 113 -13.86 12.86 2.47
CA THR A 113 -13.96 13.72 1.29
C THR A 113 -12.58 14.01 0.68
N ASP A 114 -11.59 14.37 1.51
CA ASP A 114 -10.21 14.59 1.06
C ASP A 114 -9.65 13.33 0.37
N THR A 115 -9.99 12.14 0.86
CA THR A 115 -9.58 10.86 0.26
C THR A 115 -10.24 10.66 -1.11
N GLN A 116 -11.55 10.87 -1.23
CA GLN A 116 -12.27 10.73 -2.50
C GLN A 116 -11.76 11.76 -3.54
N GLN A 117 -11.59 13.00 -3.16
CA GLN A 117 -11.07 14.04 -4.05
C GLN A 117 -9.64 13.76 -4.49
N ASN A 118 -8.77 13.30 -3.59
CA ASN A 118 -7.39 13.01 -3.94
C ASN A 118 -7.30 11.81 -4.89
N ASN A 119 -8.00 10.74 -4.59
CA ASN A 119 -7.88 9.48 -5.31
C ASN A 119 -8.74 9.53 -6.59
N VAL A 120 -10.06 9.63 -6.47
CA VAL A 120 -10.97 9.49 -7.61
C VAL A 120 -10.84 10.67 -8.60
N LEU A 121 -10.87 11.90 -8.10
CA LEU A 121 -10.71 13.06 -8.98
C LEU A 121 -9.29 13.12 -9.57
N GLY A 122 -8.27 12.81 -8.78
CA GLY A 122 -6.88 12.74 -9.25
C GLY A 122 -6.69 11.71 -10.36
N THR A 123 -7.27 10.51 -10.21
CA THR A 123 -7.25 9.46 -11.23
C THR A 123 -8.00 9.89 -12.50
N LEU A 124 -9.19 10.49 -12.37
CA LEU A 124 -9.93 11.00 -13.54
C LEU A 124 -9.13 12.04 -14.31
N ASN A 125 -8.55 13.03 -13.65
CA ASN A 125 -7.72 14.04 -14.31
C ASN A 125 -6.52 13.41 -15.01
N LEU A 126 -5.88 12.42 -14.39
CA LEU A 126 -4.76 11.69 -15.00
C LEU A 126 -5.21 10.93 -16.26
N LEU A 127 -6.36 10.25 -16.22
CA LEU A 127 -6.90 9.52 -17.38
C LEU A 127 -7.17 10.45 -18.57
N PHE A 128 -7.78 11.62 -18.33
CA PHE A 128 -7.97 12.63 -19.36
C PHE A 128 -6.63 13.18 -19.87
N ALA A 129 -5.68 13.44 -18.98
CA ALA A 129 -4.35 13.90 -19.37
C ALA A 129 -3.62 12.87 -20.26
N ILE A 130 -3.73 11.58 -19.96
CA ILE A 130 -3.17 10.48 -20.77
C ILE A 130 -3.86 10.44 -22.12
N ARG A 131 -5.19 10.44 -22.16
CA ARG A 131 -5.97 10.43 -23.40
C ARG A 131 -5.55 11.55 -24.35
N ASP A 132 -5.34 12.75 -23.81
CA ASP A 132 -5.13 13.96 -24.61
C ASP A 132 -3.66 14.16 -25.00
N ASN A 133 -2.69 13.55 -24.29
CA ASN A 133 -1.27 13.89 -24.47
C ASN A 133 -0.32 12.67 -24.65
N ALA A 134 -0.72 11.46 -24.22
CA ALA A 134 0.14 10.27 -24.26
C ALA A 134 -0.70 8.98 -24.32
N LYS A 135 -1.58 8.90 -25.30
CA LYS A 135 -2.61 7.83 -25.41
C LYS A 135 -2.02 6.41 -25.42
N ASP A 136 -0.81 6.25 -25.91
CA ASP A 136 -0.11 4.96 -26.01
C ASP A 136 0.71 4.63 -24.75
N ALA A 137 0.72 5.53 -23.75
CA ALA A 137 1.43 5.29 -22.51
C ALA A 137 0.74 4.20 -21.68
N HIS A 138 1.53 3.27 -21.14
CA HIS A 138 1.05 2.23 -20.24
C HIS A 138 0.81 2.79 -18.83
N LEU A 139 -0.43 2.81 -18.38
CA LEU A 139 -0.78 3.19 -17.01
C LEU A 139 -0.65 1.99 -16.08
N VAL A 140 0.32 2.01 -15.17
CA VAL A 140 0.47 1.06 -14.06
C VAL A 140 -0.13 1.71 -12.81
N LYS A 141 -1.34 1.31 -12.43
CA LYS A 141 -2.00 1.80 -11.21
C LYS A 141 -1.71 0.86 -10.06
N LEU A 142 -1.40 1.43 -8.90
CA LEU A 142 -1.28 0.66 -7.67
C LEU A 142 -2.64 0.62 -6.95
N GLY A 143 -3.36 -0.49 -7.14
CA GLY A 143 -4.57 -0.86 -6.43
C GLY A 143 -4.32 -1.39 -5.03
N THR A 144 -5.26 -2.12 -4.48
CA THR A 144 -5.11 -2.77 -3.18
C THR A 144 -5.98 -4.03 -3.10
N MET A 145 -5.47 -5.08 -2.45
CA MET A 145 -6.26 -6.27 -2.11
C MET A 145 -7.50 -5.91 -1.26
N GLY A 146 -7.46 -4.79 -0.54
CA GLY A 146 -8.60 -4.28 0.23
C GLY A 146 -9.82 -3.88 -0.59
N GLU A 147 -9.70 -3.78 -1.92
CA GLU A 147 -10.86 -3.61 -2.82
C GLU A 147 -11.75 -4.85 -2.83
N TYR A 148 -11.16 -6.04 -2.74
CA TYR A 148 -11.92 -7.30 -2.71
C TYR A 148 -12.61 -7.55 -1.38
N GLY A 149 -12.11 -6.94 -0.28
CA GLY A 149 -12.60 -7.22 1.06
C GLY A 149 -12.21 -8.63 1.52
N THR A 150 -13.16 -9.34 2.11
CA THR A 150 -12.97 -10.69 2.65
C THR A 150 -14.07 -11.64 2.17
N PRO A 151 -14.12 -11.96 0.86
CA PRO A 151 -15.09 -12.90 0.31
C PRO A 151 -14.80 -14.32 0.84
N ASN A 152 -15.85 -15.13 0.96
CA ASN A 152 -15.73 -16.54 1.36
C ASN A 152 -15.51 -17.48 0.15
N VAL A 153 -14.75 -17.01 -0.83
CA VAL A 153 -14.32 -17.74 -2.02
C VAL A 153 -12.91 -17.26 -2.41
N GLU A 154 -12.17 -18.06 -3.18
CA GLU A 154 -10.89 -17.69 -3.73
C GLU A 154 -10.98 -16.37 -4.52
N ILE A 155 -10.00 -15.48 -4.34
CA ILE A 155 -9.90 -14.20 -5.03
C ILE A 155 -9.08 -14.39 -6.32
N PRO A 156 -9.69 -14.34 -7.50
CA PRO A 156 -8.97 -14.43 -8.76
C PRO A 156 -8.24 -13.14 -9.11
N GLU A 157 -7.39 -13.15 -10.14
CA GLU A 157 -6.71 -11.95 -10.61
C GLU A 157 -7.66 -11.06 -11.45
N GLY A 158 -8.51 -10.32 -10.75
CA GLY A 158 -9.37 -9.25 -11.27
C GLY A 158 -10.69 -9.69 -11.87
N PHE A 159 -10.75 -10.86 -12.51
CA PHE A 159 -11.94 -11.35 -13.23
C PHE A 159 -12.21 -12.80 -12.90
N PHE A 160 -13.49 -13.19 -12.99
CA PHE A 160 -13.91 -14.58 -12.85
C PHE A 160 -14.93 -14.94 -13.92
N ASP A 161 -14.98 -16.22 -14.26
CA ASP A 161 -15.97 -16.74 -15.17
C ASP A 161 -17.22 -17.12 -14.35
N ILE A 162 -18.39 -16.62 -14.77
CA ILE A 162 -19.66 -16.88 -14.10
C ILE A 162 -20.65 -17.56 -15.04
N GLU A 163 -21.41 -18.49 -14.50
CA GLU A 163 -22.61 -19.03 -15.14
C GLU A 163 -23.82 -18.69 -14.28
N TYR A 164 -24.79 -17.97 -14.86
CA TYR A 164 -26.05 -17.62 -14.19
C TYR A 164 -27.21 -17.78 -15.15
N GLN A 165 -28.22 -18.52 -14.73
CA GLN A 165 -29.42 -18.84 -15.54
C GLN A 165 -29.09 -19.38 -16.94
N GLY A 166 -28.10 -20.27 -17.04
CA GLY A 166 -27.67 -20.90 -18.29
C GLY A 166 -26.83 -19.99 -19.24
N ARG A 167 -26.49 -18.78 -18.81
CA ARG A 167 -25.61 -17.87 -19.56
C ARG A 167 -24.25 -17.75 -18.90
N ARG A 168 -23.19 -17.69 -19.72
CA ARG A 168 -21.81 -17.53 -19.25
C ARG A 168 -21.28 -16.17 -19.61
N ASP A 169 -20.52 -15.58 -18.69
CA ASP A 169 -19.82 -14.31 -18.92
C ASP A 169 -18.54 -14.26 -18.09
N ARG A 170 -17.61 -13.37 -18.46
CA ARG A 170 -16.42 -13.06 -17.71
C ARG A 170 -16.53 -11.65 -17.14
N LEU A 171 -16.75 -11.56 -15.84
CA LEU A 171 -17.03 -10.31 -15.15
C LEU A 171 -15.91 -9.94 -14.18
N PRO A 172 -15.76 -8.64 -13.85
CA PRO A 172 -14.92 -8.23 -12.74
C PRO A 172 -15.33 -8.94 -11.45
N PHE A 173 -14.37 -9.45 -10.70
CA PHE A 173 -14.65 -10.08 -9.40
C PHE A 173 -15.29 -9.05 -8.46
N PRO A 174 -16.31 -9.42 -7.67
CA PRO A 174 -17.05 -8.52 -6.78
C PRO A 174 -16.12 -7.78 -5.81
N ARG A 175 -16.41 -6.51 -5.56
CA ARG A 175 -15.67 -5.63 -4.66
C ARG A 175 -16.45 -5.41 -3.38
N GLN A 176 -15.80 -5.64 -2.22
CA GLN A 176 -16.38 -5.49 -0.89
C GLN A 176 -15.51 -4.57 -0.03
N ALA A 177 -15.42 -3.31 -0.47
CA ALA A 177 -14.57 -2.31 0.16
C ALA A 177 -14.94 -2.08 1.63
N GLY A 178 -13.98 -2.24 2.57
CA GLY A 178 -14.18 -2.08 4.00
C GLY A 178 -13.92 -0.67 4.54
N SER A 179 -13.61 0.34 3.71
CA SER A 179 -13.41 1.74 4.11
C SER A 179 -13.60 2.68 2.93
N PHE A 180 -13.73 4.01 3.19
CA PHE A 180 -13.81 5.00 2.11
C PHE A 180 -12.53 5.06 1.26
N TYR A 181 -11.38 4.74 1.83
CA TYR A 181 -10.14 4.56 1.06
C TYR A 181 -10.27 3.38 0.08
N HIS A 182 -10.64 2.19 0.55
CA HIS A 182 -10.80 1.03 -0.32
C HIS A 182 -11.87 1.27 -1.39
N LEU A 183 -12.96 1.97 -1.03
CA LEU A 183 -14.01 2.35 -1.99
C LEU A 183 -13.49 3.32 -3.06
N SER A 184 -12.64 4.30 -2.71
CA SER A 184 -12.02 5.16 -3.71
C SER A 184 -11.19 4.38 -4.72
N LYS A 185 -10.47 3.35 -4.26
CA LYS A 185 -9.68 2.47 -5.13
C LYS A 185 -10.57 1.64 -6.08
N VAL A 186 -11.73 1.18 -5.60
CA VAL A 186 -12.74 0.51 -6.46
C VAL A 186 -13.22 1.45 -7.57
N HIS A 187 -13.51 2.71 -7.24
CA HIS A 187 -13.89 3.72 -8.23
C HIS A 187 -12.78 3.96 -9.25
N ASP A 188 -11.52 4.02 -8.82
CA ASP A 188 -10.37 4.20 -9.71
C ASP A 188 -10.21 3.02 -10.66
N SER A 189 -10.30 1.78 -10.17
CA SER A 189 -10.26 0.58 -11.01
C SER A 189 -11.37 0.58 -12.07
N ALA A 190 -12.60 0.99 -11.69
CA ALA A 190 -13.72 1.07 -12.60
C ALA A 190 -13.54 2.18 -13.66
N ASN A 191 -13.07 3.36 -13.27
CA ASN A 191 -12.76 4.47 -14.18
C ASN A 191 -11.68 4.08 -15.19
N ILE A 192 -10.61 3.41 -14.74
CA ILE A 192 -9.52 2.96 -15.60
C ILE A 192 -10.01 1.88 -16.58
N ALA A 193 -10.76 0.89 -16.10
CA ALA A 193 -11.33 -0.15 -16.95
C ALA A 193 -12.26 0.44 -18.03
N LEU A 194 -13.08 1.43 -17.68
CA LEU A 194 -13.91 2.15 -18.63
C LEU A 194 -13.05 2.91 -19.66
N ALA A 195 -12.02 3.64 -19.21
CA ALA A 195 -11.12 4.38 -20.09
C ALA A 195 -10.38 3.48 -21.08
N CYS A 196 -9.94 2.29 -20.65
CA CYS A 196 -9.38 1.28 -21.55
C CYS A 196 -10.40 0.86 -22.61
N LYS A 197 -11.62 0.56 -22.20
CA LYS A 197 -12.69 0.11 -23.10
C LYS A 197 -13.10 1.16 -24.14
N ILE A 198 -13.29 2.43 -23.72
CA ILE A 198 -13.86 3.47 -24.60
C ILE A 198 -12.83 4.30 -25.33
N TRP A 199 -11.62 4.48 -24.76
CA TRP A 199 -10.56 5.30 -25.37
C TRP A 199 -9.39 4.47 -25.88
N GLY A 200 -9.37 3.16 -25.61
CA GLY A 200 -8.29 2.28 -26.01
C GLY A 200 -7.01 2.48 -25.17
N LEU A 201 -7.10 3.04 -23.96
CA LEU A 201 -5.93 3.18 -23.10
C LEU A 201 -5.38 1.80 -22.68
N ILE A 202 -4.14 1.78 -22.27
CA ILE A 202 -3.42 0.56 -21.85
C ILE A 202 -3.19 0.62 -20.34
N SER A 203 -3.70 -0.35 -19.58
CA SER A 203 -3.49 -0.32 -18.13
C SER A 203 -3.22 -1.69 -17.50
N THR A 204 -2.34 -1.68 -16.50
CA THR A 204 -2.19 -2.76 -15.51
C THR A 204 -2.56 -2.22 -14.13
N ASP A 205 -3.57 -2.83 -13.51
CA ASP A 205 -3.98 -2.54 -12.13
C ASP A 205 -3.39 -3.60 -11.20
N ILE A 206 -2.55 -3.17 -10.28
CA ILE A 206 -1.85 -4.05 -9.33
C ILE A 206 -2.60 -4.03 -8.00
N MET A 207 -3.34 -5.08 -7.70
CA MET A 207 -4.00 -5.28 -6.41
C MET A 207 -2.97 -5.65 -5.36
N GLN A 208 -2.42 -4.63 -4.71
CA GLN A 208 -1.30 -4.76 -3.81
C GLN A 208 -1.71 -5.29 -2.44
N GLY A 209 -0.97 -6.28 -1.93
CA GLY A 209 -0.94 -6.68 -0.53
C GLY A 209 -0.33 -5.61 0.37
N VAL A 210 -0.18 -5.90 1.65
CA VAL A 210 0.45 -4.98 2.61
C VAL A 210 1.96 -4.95 2.38
N VAL A 211 2.50 -3.79 2.03
CA VAL A 211 3.95 -3.61 1.82
C VAL A 211 4.64 -3.33 3.15
N TYR A 212 5.76 -3.99 3.36
CA TYR A 212 6.64 -3.78 4.51
C TYR A 212 8.11 -3.68 4.05
N GLY A 213 8.97 -3.09 4.88
CA GLY A 213 10.38 -2.88 4.56
C GLY A 213 10.84 -1.47 4.83
N SER A 214 12.13 -1.31 5.13
CA SER A 214 12.72 -0.01 5.47
C SER A 214 13.61 0.55 4.37
N ARG A 215 14.16 -0.31 3.49
CA ARG A 215 15.12 0.08 2.44
C ARG A 215 15.15 -0.87 1.25
N THR A 216 15.68 -0.37 0.14
CA THR A 216 16.18 -1.15 -1.01
C THR A 216 17.69 -0.98 -1.10
N GLN A 217 18.35 -1.71 -2.02
CA GLN A 217 19.79 -1.58 -2.22
C GLN A 217 20.14 -0.16 -2.64
N GLU A 218 19.40 0.43 -3.56
CA GLU A 218 19.65 1.79 -4.06
C GLU A 218 19.53 2.83 -2.94
N LEU A 219 18.54 2.69 -2.05
CA LEU A 219 18.44 3.59 -0.88
C LEU A 219 19.69 3.52 0.00
N ALA A 220 20.23 2.31 0.21
CA ALA A 220 21.45 2.12 0.99
C ALA A 220 22.66 2.71 0.27
N ASP A 221 22.82 2.46 -1.02
CA ASP A 221 23.94 2.96 -1.85
C ASP A 221 23.99 4.49 -1.90
N TYR A 222 22.81 5.14 -2.00
CA TYR A 222 22.71 6.60 -1.97
C TYR A 222 22.77 7.21 -0.56
N GLY A 223 22.74 6.39 0.51
CA GLY A 223 22.63 6.88 1.88
C GLY A 223 21.31 7.63 2.16
N LEU A 224 20.25 7.24 1.48
CA LEU A 224 18.92 7.86 1.57
C LEU A 224 17.93 6.95 2.30
N ASN A 225 16.91 7.55 2.87
CA ASN A 225 15.77 6.83 3.45
C ASN A 225 14.50 7.05 2.63
N THR A 226 13.65 6.03 2.60
CA THR A 226 12.25 6.20 2.28
C THR A 226 11.42 6.48 3.52
N ARG A 227 10.15 6.77 3.35
CA ARG A 227 9.20 6.95 4.42
C ARG A 227 8.97 5.63 5.16
N PHE A 228 8.89 5.70 6.49
CA PHE A 228 8.50 4.57 7.33
C PHE A 228 7.50 5.06 8.38
N ASP A 229 6.22 4.96 8.07
CA ASP A 229 5.15 5.37 8.99
C ASP A 229 4.82 4.20 9.93
N PHE A 230 4.63 4.51 11.20
CA PHE A 230 4.41 3.52 12.27
C PHE A 230 3.26 3.90 13.22
N ASP A 231 2.59 5.03 12.95
CA ASP A 231 1.47 5.51 13.73
C ASP A 231 0.16 4.77 13.38
N GLN A 232 -0.88 4.98 14.20
CA GLN A 232 -2.19 4.34 14.06
C GLN A 232 -2.93 4.66 12.76
N VAL A 233 -2.58 5.78 12.09
CA VAL A 233 -3.27 6.25 10.88
C VAL A 233 -2.59 5.72 9.64
N PHE A 234 -1.28 5.81 9.59
CA PHE A 234 -0.50 5.55 8.38
C PHE A 234 0.44 4.35 8.48
N GLY A 235 0.70 3.83 9.67
CA GLY A 235 1.52 2.64 9.86
C GLY A 235 0.80 1.37 9.45
N THR A 236 1.49 0.49 8.71
CA THR A 236 1.02 -0.88 8.48
C THR A 236 1.25 -1.74 9.73
N VAL A 237 0.62 -2.92 9.79
CA VAL A 237 0.72 -3.78 10.97
C VAL A 237 2.17 -4.17 11.27
N ILE A 238 2.95 -4.63 10.28
CA ILE A 238 4.35 -5.03 10.45
C ILE A 238 5.20 -3.83 10.86
N ASN A 239 5.08 -2.71 10.18
CA ASN A 239 5.84 -1.49 10.49
C ASN A 239 5.57 -1.02 11.93
N ARG A 240 4.30 -1.10 12.36
CA ARG A 240 3.93 -0.76 13.74
C ARG A 240 4.51 -1.75 14.74
N PHE A 241 4.46 -3.05 14.49
CA PHE A 241 5.02 -4.07 15.37
C PHE A 241 6.54 -3.91 15.51
N CYS A 242 7.27 -3.70 14.43
CA CYS A 242 8.71 -3.43 14.50
C CYS A 242 9.02 -2.16 15.29
N ALA A 243 8.25 -1.09 15.11
CA ALA A 243 8.42 0.13 15.89
C ALA A 243 8.09 -0.07 17.39
N GLN A 244 7.06 -0.86 17.70
CA GLN A 244 6.71 -1.24 19.07
C GLN A 244 7.84 -2.04 19.73
N ALA A 245 8.35 -3.06 19.06
CA ALA A 245 9.47 -3.88 19.54
C ALA A 245 10.68 -3.02 19.90
N VAL A 246 11.13 -2.16 19.00
CA VAL A 246 12.32 -1.30 19.18
C VAL A 246 12.21 -0.37 20.39
N ILE A 247 11.02 0.13 20.72
CA ILE A 247 10.84 1.04 21.88
C ILE A 247 10.42 0.35 23.17
N GLY A 248 10.37 -1.01 23.20
CA GLY A 248 9.90 -1.76 24.35
C GLY A 248 8.41 -1.54 24.66
N TYR A 249 7.60 -1.35 23.61
CA TYR A 249 6.15 -1.30 23.71
C TYR A 249 5.59 -2.66 23.28
N PRO A 250 4.59 -3.23 24.00
CA PRO A 250 4.03 -4.51 23.60
C PRO A 250 3.50 -4.50 22.18
N LEU A 251 3.68 -5.57 21.44
CA LEU A 251 3.00 -5.74 20.15
C LEU A 251 1.49 -5.84 20.40
N THR A 252 0.72 -5.08 19.62
CA THR A 252 -0.72 -4.95 19.84
C THR A 252 -1.52 -5.47 18.64
N PRO A 253 -1.66 -6.80 18.46
CA PRO A 253 -2.62 -7.38 17.52
C PRO A 253 -4.04 -6.88 17.81
N TYR A 254 -4.86 -6.73 16.77
CA TYR A 254 -6.25 -6.31 16.91
C TYR A 254 -7.16 -7.53 17.07
N GLY A 255 -8.05 -7.51 18.06
CA GLY A 255 -8.98 -8.59 18.32
C GLY A 255 -8.26 -9.90 18.65
N TYR A 256 -8.79 -11.01 18.13
CA TYR A 256 -8.18 -12.34 18.28
C TYR A 256 -6.98 -12.56 17.33
N GLY A 257 -6.72 -11.63 16.41
CA GLY A 257 -5.56 -11.67 15.52
C GLY A 257 -5.60 -12.74 14.43
N GLY A 258 -6.78 -13.30 14.14
CA GLY A 258 -6.98 -14.30 13.09
C GLY A 258 -7.15 -13.70 11.68
N GLN A 259 -7.22 -12.37 11.58
CA GLN A 259 -7.38 -11.70 10.27
C GLN A 259 -6.18 -11.97 9.36
N ARG A 260 -6.43 -12.54 8.18
CA ARG A 260 -5.39 -12.87 7.20
C ARG A 260 -5.30 -11.81 6.11
N ARG A 261 -4.07 -11.53 5.66
CA ARG A 261 -3.80 -10.60 4.56
C ARG A 261 -2.61 -11.09 3.74
N GLY A 262 -2.54 -10.66 2.48
CA GLY A 262 -1.35 -10.81 1.66
C GLY A 262 -0.31 -9.74 2.00
N PHE A 263 0.96 -10.15 2.06
CA PHE A 263 2.11 -9.29 2.36
C PHE A 263 3.16 -9.38 1.27
N ILE A 264 3.95 -8.34 1.11
CA ILE A 264 5.07 -8.28 0.18
C ILE A 264 6.15 -7.33 0.68
N ALA A 265 7.42 -7.69 0.56
CA ALA A 265 8.52 -6.81 0.89
C ALA A 265 8.60 -5.60 -0.07
N LEU A 266 9.09 -4.46 0.41
CA LEU A 266 9.24 -3.25 -0.41
C LEU A 266 10.08 -3.49 -1.66
N VAL A 267 11.20 -4.20 -1.52
CA VAL A 267 12.08 -4.55 -2.65
C VAL A 267 11.35 -5.39 -3.70
N ASP A 268 10.52 -6.32 -3.28
CA ASP A 268 9.74 -7.19 -4.14
C ASP A 268 8.56 -6.47 -4.80
N SER A 269 7.95 -5.52 -4.09
CA SER A 269 6.95 -4.61 -4.68
C SER A 269 7.56 -3.77 -5.81
N ILE A 270 8.79 -3.26 -5.64
CA ILE A 270 9.53 -2.55 -6.68
C ILE A 270 9.81 -3.46 -7.89
N GLN A 271 10.25 -4.71 -7.66
CA GLN A 271 10.46 -5.70 -8.73
C GLN A 271 9.17 -5.93 -9.53
N CYS A 272 8.03 -6.13 -8.85
CA CYS A 272 6.74 -6.34 -9.51
C CYS A 272 6.30 -5.13 -10.35
N LEU A 273 6.49 -3.91 -9.84
CA LEU A 273 6.20 -2.68 -10.58
C LEU A 273 7.08 -2.55 -11.83
N THR A 274 8.37 -2.85 -11.71
CA THR A 274 9.31 -2.84 -12.84
C THR A 274 8.93 -3.87 -13.91
N LEU A 275 8.57 -5.09 -13.49
CA LEU A 275 8.08 -6.12 -14.41
C LEU A 275 6.79 -5.68 -15.13
N ALA A 276 5.86 -5.04 -14.42
CA ALA A 276 4.64 -4.51 -15.04
C ALA A 276 4.94 -3.42 -16.07
N ILE A 277 5.85 -2.49 -15.74
CA ILE A 277 6.30 -1.40 -16.64
C ILE A 277 6.91 -1.96 -17.93
N GLN A 278 7.75 -2.98 -17.82
CA GLN A 278 8.46 -3.60 -18.94
C GLN A 278 7.58 -4.49 -19.82
N ASN A 279 6.43 -4.91 -19.30
CA ASN A 279 5.51 -5.82 -19.98
C ASN A 279 4.10 -5.20 -20.10
N PRO A 280 3.89 -4.20 -20.99
CA PRO A 280 2.58 -3.59 -21.18
C PRO A 280 1.58 -4.61 -21.75
N PRO A 281 0.27 -4.52 -21.38
CA PRO A 281 -0.77 -5.30 -22.02
C PRO A 281 -1.08 -4.78 -23.44
N ARG A 282 -2.05 -5.39 -24.11
CA ARG A 282 -2.48 -4.95 -25.44
C ARG A 282 -3.22 -3.61 -25.37
N MET A 283 -3.28 -2.92 -26.50
CA MET A 283 -4.07 -1.70 -26.63
C MET A 283 -5.55 -1.96 -26.25
N GLY A 284 -6.11 -1.08 -25.42
CA GLY A 284 -7.47 -1.20 -24.91
C GLY A 284 -7.65 -2.24 -23.79
N GLU A 285 -6.59 -2.93 -23.39
CA GLU A 285 -6.66 -3.95 -22.34
C GLU A 285 -6.51 -3.33 -20.94
N TYR A 286 -7.45 -3.67 -20.07
CA TYR A 286 -7.35 -3.50 -18.63
C TYR A 286 -6.95 -4.82 -18.00
N ARG A 287 -5.69 -4.93 -17.58
CA ARG A 287 -5.11 -6.13 -16.97
C ARG A 287 -5.00 -5.97 -15.46
N VAL A 288 -5.24 -7.04 -14.72
CA VAL A 288 -5.14 -7.05 -13.24
C VAL A 288 -4.13 -8.08 -12.79
N PHE A 289 -3.28 -7.69 -11.83
CA PHE A 289 -2.40 -8.59 -11.09
C PHE A 289 -2.69 -8.50 -9.60
N ASN A 290 -2.76 -9.64 -8.91
CA ASN A 290 -2.70 -9.68 -7.45
C ASN A 290 -1.22 -9.72 -7.03
N GLN A 291 -0.80 -8.75 -6.20
CA GLN A 291 0.59 -8.59 -5.79
C GLN A 291 0.74 -8.90 -4.31
N LEU A 292 1.19 -10.06 -4.02
CA LEU A 292 1.61 -10.52 -2.70
C LEU A 292 2.66 -11.62 -2.86
N ASP A 293 3.43 -11.84 -1.82
CA ASP A 293 4.31 -13.01 -1.74
C ASP A 293 3.66 -14.10 -0.89
N GLU A 294 3.30 -13.80 0.35
CA GLU A 294 2.74 -14.73 1.31
C GLU A 294 1.52 -14.15 2.05
N VAL A 295 0.74 -15.05 2.65
CA VAL A 295 -0.46 -14.72 3.44
C VAL A 295 -0.22 -15.06 4.89
N TYR A 296 -0.32 -14.06 5.78
CA TYR A 296 -0.16 -14.22 7.21
C TYR A 296 -1.38 -13.76 7.99
N GLY A 297 -1.63 -14.40 9.13
CA GLY A 297 -2.48 -13.89 10.19
C GLY A 297 -1.76 -12.83 11.03
N VAL A 298 -2.52 -11.94 11.67
CA VAL A 298 -1.92 -10.86 12.47
C VAL A 298 -1.12 -11.40 13.67
N ASN A 299 -1.58 -12.49 14.31
CA ASN A 299 -0.84 -13.14 15.39
C ASN A 299 0.44 -13.82 14.87
N GLU A 300 0.38 -14.48 13.72
CA GLU A 300 1.57 -15.08 13.07
C GLU A 300 2.66 -14.01 12.89
N LEU A 301 2.29 -12.84 12.38
CA LEU A 301 3.22 -11.72 12.22
C LEU A 301 3.80 -11.21 13.55
N ALA A 302 3.00 -11.18 14.61
CA ALA A 302 3.48 -10.77 15.93
C ALA A 302 4.53 -11.76 16.47
N GLU A 303 4.31 -13.07 16.28
CA GLU A 303 5.27 -14.10 16.67
C GLU A 303 6.55 -14.03 15.83
N HIS A 304 6.49 -13.81 14.51
CA HIS A 304 7.66 -13.59 13.66
C HIS A 304 8.49 -12.39 14.15
N VAL A 305 7.83 -11.23 14.40
CA VAL A 305 8.53 -10.04 14.91
C VAL A 305 9.18 -10.32 16.26
N LYS A 306 8.51 -11.04 17.17
CA LYS A 306 9.06 -11.44 18.46
C LYS A 306 10.27 -12.34 18.30
N THR A 307 10.15 -13.41 17.50
CA THR A 307 11.25 -14.37 17.26
C THR A 307 12.49 -13.66 16.74
N VAL A 308 12.34 -12.79 15.73
CA VAL A 308 13.47 -12.04 15.17
C VAL A 308 14.04 -11.04 16.18
N ALA A 309 13.17 -10.35 16.94
CA ALA A 309 13.60 -9.43 17.99
C ALA A 309 14.42 -10.12 19.10
N ASP A 310 14.01 -11.34 19.49
CA ASP A 310 14.73 -12.15 20.49
C ASP A 310 16.17 -12.47 20.01
N THR A 311 16.38 -12.76 18.71
CA THR A 311 17.74 -12.96 18.14
C THR A 311 18.62 -11.70 18.25
N MET A 312 18.00 -10.53 18.35
CA MET A 312 18.67 -9.24 18.49
C MET A 312 18.72 -8.75 19.94
N SER A 313 18.38 -9.61 20.91
CA SER A 313 18.30 -9.28 22.34
C SER A 313 17.32 -8.13 22.66
N ILE A 314 16.23 -8.06 21.91
CA ILE A 314 15.12 -7.12 22.14
C ILE A 314 13.98 -7.93 22.77
N ASP A 315 13.71 -7.67 24.05
CA ASP A 315 12.59 -8.31 24.77
C ASP A 315 11.25 -7.75 24.26
N VAL A 316 10.34 -8.65 23.84
CA VAL A 316 9.07 -8.29 23.22
C VAL A 316 7.92 -9.06 23.85
N GLU A 317 6.93 -8.32 24.33
CA GLU A 317 5.66 -8.87 24.82
C GLU A 317 4.57 -8.70 23.74
N ILE A 318 3.66 -9.67 23.62
CA ILE A 318 2.47 -9.58 22.75
C ILE A 318 1.25 -9.38 23.65
N ARG A 319 0.53 -8.27 23.45
CA ARG A 319 -0.71 -7.91 24.15
C ARG A 319 -1.80 -7.53 23.16
N PRO A 320 -2.73 -8.44 22.84
CA PRO A 320 -3.87 -8.10 21.99
C PRO A 320 -4.71 -6.97 22.58
N ILE A 321 -5.28 -6.14 21.68
CA ILE A 321 -6.20 -5.06 22.05
C ILE A 321 -7.50 -5.21 21.27
N GLU A 322 -8.60 -4.60 21.77
CA GLU A 322 -9.87 -4.59 21.04
C GLU A 322 -9.71 -4.11 19.59
N ASN A 323 -10.38 -4.79 18.65
CA ASN A 323 -10.29 -4.42 17.24
C ASN A 323 -11.00 -3.07 17.00
N PRO A 324 -10.27 -2.02 16.58
CA PRO A 324 -10.87 -0.72 16.30
C PRO A 324 -11.65 -0.68 14.98
N ARG A 325 -11.57 -1.74 14.17
CA ARG A 325 -12.20 -1.86 12.86
C ARG A 325 -13.50 -2.67 12.96
N VAL A 326 -14.33 -2.55 11.94
CA VAL A 326 -15.51 -3.39 11.73
C VAL A 326 -15.15 -4.41 10.66
N GLU A 327 -14.63 -5.55 11.06
CA GLU A 327 -14.23 -6.66 10.18
C GLU A 327 -14.42 -8.00 10.91
N ALA A 328 -14.50 -9.09 10.18
CA ALA A 328 -14.51 -10.43 10.77
C ALA A 328 -13.16 -10.72 11.44
N GLU A 329 -13.17 -11.32 12.61
CA GLU A 329 -11.96 -11.70 13.37
C GLU A 329 -11.22 -12.86 12.69
N GLU A 330 -11.97 -13.75 12.02
CA GLU A 330 -11.45 -14.83 11.20
C GLU A 330 -12.18 -14.81 9.86
N HIS A 331 -11.51 -15.10 8.78
CA HIS A 331 -12.10 -15.17 7.47
C HIS A 331 -11.24 -16.01 6.51
N PHE A 332 -11.90 -16.57 5.51
CA PHE A 332 -11.23 -17.22 4.38
C PHE A 332 -10.40 -16.19 3.62
N TYR A 333 -9.19 -16.56 3.22
CA TYR A 333 -8.33 -15.70 2.42
C TYR A 333 -7.37 -16.51 1.55
N GLU A 334 -7.86 -16.93 0.40
CA GLU A 334 -7.05 -17.53 -0.67
C GLU A 334 -7.05 -16.59 -1.87
N VAL A 335 -5.88 -16.42 -2.49
CA VAL A 335 -5.64 -15.42 -3.52
C VAL A 335 -4.81 -16.00 -4.65
N ALA A 336 -5.36 -16.05 -5.85
CA ALA A 336 -4.59 -16.34 -7.05
C ALA A 336 -3.62 -15.18 -7.35
N HIS A 337 -2.32 -15.47 -7.54
CA HIS A 337 -1.26 -14.46 -7.76
C HIS A 337 -0.14 -14.96 -8.68
N GLU A 338 -0.50 -15.76 -9.67
CA GLU A 338 0.46 -16.41 -10.56
C GLU A 338 1.00 -15.52 -11.69
N ARG A 339 0.28 -14.47 -12.08
CA ARG A 339 0.62 -13.70 -13.28
C ARG A 339 1.94 -12.95 -13.17
N LEU A 340 2.22 -12.34 -12.02
CA LEU A 340 3.53 -11.71 -11.77
C LEU A 340 4.66 -12.73 -11.71
N ARG A 341 4.42 -13.92 -11.11
CA ARG A 341 5.38 -15.03 -11.11
C ARG A 341 5.71 -15.52 -12.54
N LYS A 342 4.71 -15.55 -13.42
CA LYS A 342 4.88 -15.89 -14.86
C LYS A 342 5.69 -14.83 -15.61
N LEU A 343 5.65 -13.57 -15.19
CA LEU A 343 6.51 -12.51 -15.74
C LEU A 343 7.93 -12.52 -15.18
N GLY A 344 8.23 -13.40 -14.23
CA GLY A 344 9.57 -13.53 -13.67
C GLY A 344 9.73 -13.05 -12.23
N PHE A 345 8.66 -12.60 -11.57
CA PHE A 345 8.72 -12.23 -10.15
C PHE A 345 9.23 -13.40 -9.30
N ARG A 346 10.22 -13.11 -8.46
CA ARG A 346 10.76 -14.03 -7.46
C ARG A 346 11.02 -13.23 -6.17
N PRO A 347 10.52 -13.71 -5.02
CA PRO A 347 10.83 -13.10 -3.73
C PRO A 347 12.34 -13.04 -3.51
N THR A 348 12.83 -11.92 -2.99
CA THR A 348 14.26 -11.70 -2.76
C THR A 348 14.72 -12.13 -1.38
N ARG A 349 13.82 -12.06 -0.39
CA ARG A 349 14.11 -12.39 1.02
C ARG A 349 12.89 -12.98 1.70
N SER A 350 13.14 -13.79 2.73
CA SER A 350 12.10 -14.23 3.65
C SER A 350 11.59 -13.07 4.54
N LEU A 351 10.42 -13.26 5.14
CA LEU A 351 9.88 -12.31 6.11
C LEU A 351 10.86 -12.02 7.25
N ASP A 352 11.46 -13.07 7.83
CA ASP A 352 12.36 -12.93 8.99
C ASP A 352 13.64 -12.16 8.65
N GLU A 353 14.23 -12.38 7.46
CA GLU A 353 15.37 -11.59 6.98
C GLU A 353 15.02 -10.11 6.85
N GLU A 354 13.87 -9.80 6.26
CA GLU A 354 13.44 -8.41 6.11
C GLU A 354 13.07 -7.76 7.45
N LEU A 355 12.48 -8.52 8.39
CA LEU A 355 12.23 -8.05 9.76
C LEU A 355 13.52 -7.71 10.49
N GLY A 356 14.57 -8.51 10.35
CA GLY A 356 15.90 -8.24 10.90
C GLY A 356 16.48 -6.91 10.38
N ILE A 357 16.33 -6.65 9.08
CA ILE A 357 16.74 -5.40 8.45
C ILE A 357 15.95 -4.22 9.02
N ILE A 358 14.62 -4.34 9.10
CA ILE A 358 13.74 -3.28 9.63
C ILE A 358 14.10 -2.95 11.07
N LEU A 359 14.20 -3.95 11.95
CA LEU A 359 14.55 -3.76 13.36
C LEU A 359 15.91 -3.08 13.51
N GLY A 360 16.94 -3.55 12.76
CA GLY A 360 18.27 -2.96 12.76
C GLY A 360 18.29 -1.50 12.31
N ASP A 361 17.47 -1.14 11.32
CA ASP A 361 17.34 0.26 10.87
C ASP A 361 16.63 1.12 11.90
N LEU A 362 15.53 0.63 12.48
CA LEU A 362 14.72 1.38 13.45
C LEU A 362 15.46 1.62 14.78
N LEU A 363 16.31 0.69 15.21
CA LEU A 363 17.15 0.85 16.42
C LEU A 363 17.98 2.14 16.39
N LYS A 364 18.51 2.50 15.22
CA LYS A 364 19.29 3.74 14.99
C LYS A 364 18.45 5.01 15.28
N PHE A 365 17.13 4.89 15.19
CA PHE A 365 16.18 6.00 15.35
C PHE A 365 15.21 5.81 16.51
N LYS A 366 15.51 4.92 17.46
CA LYS A 366 14.68 4.65 18.66
C LYS A 366 14.18 5.91 19.38
N PRO A 367 15.01 6.94 19.66
CA PRO A 367 14.52 8.17 20.31
C PRO A 367 13.44 8.88 19.50
N ARG A 368 13.56 8.86 18.19
CA ARG A 368 12.60 9.47 17.26
C ARG A 368 11.24 8.76 17.32
N ILE A 369 11.23 7.42 17.32
CA ILE A 369 10.02 6.61 17.48
C ILE A 369 9.40 6.83 18.84
N LEU A 370 10.21 6.81 19.90
CA LEU A 370 9.77 6.99 21.28
C LEU A 370 9.06 8.34 21.52
N SER A 371 9.50 9.42 20.83
CA SER A 371 8.87 10.74 20.90
C SER A 371 7.41 10.75 20.44
N LYS A 372 6.96 9.72 19.71
CA LYS A 372 5.60 9.55 19.17
C LYS A 372 4.89 8.30 19.70
N LYS A 373 5.37 7.71 20.81
CA LYS A 373 4.81 6.51 21.45
C LYS A 373 3.29 6.55 21.59
N ARG A 374 2.70 7.72 21.89
CA ARG A 374 1.25 7.88 22.08
C ARG A 374 0.42 7.65 20.80
N LEU A 375 1.04 7.68 19.64
CA LEU A 375 0.36 7.53 18.33
C LEU A 375 0.42 6.10 17.80
N ILE A 376 1.14 5.19 18.49
CA ILE A 376 1.30 3.81 18.04
C ILE A 376 0.02 2.99 18.32
N ALA A 377 -0.61 3.21 19.48
CA ALA A 377 -1.86 2.54 19.83
C ALA A 377 -3.05 3.23 19.14
N PRO A 378 -4.01 2.47 18.60
CA PRO A 378 -5.16 3.03 17.92
C PRO A 378 -6.11 3.72 18.89
N THR A 379 -6.50 4.96 18.57
CA THR A 379 -7.56 5.72 19.24
C THR A 379 -8.72 6.05 18.29
N ILE A 380 -8.59 5.67 17.02
CA ILE A 380 -9.58 5.90 15.97
C ILE A 380 -10.34 4.60 15.77
N THR A 381 -11.65 4.63 16.04
CA THR A 381 -12.53 3.50 15.76
C THR A 381 -13.39 3.79 14.54
N TRP A 382 -13.70 2.76 13.77
CA TRP A 382 -14.51 2.90 12.55
C TRP A 382 -16.01 3.14 12.85
N ARG A 383 -16.41 2.98 14.10
CA ARG A 383 -17.75 3.33 14.58
C ARG A 383 -17.91 4.81 14.97
N GLY A 384 -16.93 5.66 14.65
CA GLY A 384 -16.98 7.11 14.89
C GLY A 384 -16.75 7.53 16.35
N GLN A 385 -16.41 6.62 17.24
CA GLN A 385 -16.09 6.91 18.64
C GLN A 385 -14.57 6.93 18.86
N LYS A 386 -14.06 7.98 19.51
CA LYS A 386 -12.67 8.01 20.00
C LYS A 386 -12.62 7.24 21.31
N LYS A 387 -12.15 5.99 21.29
CA LYS A 387 -11.84 5.21 22.51
C LYS A 387 -10.46 4.61 22.37
N VAL A 388 -9.69 4.59 23.45
CA VAL A 388 -8.52 3.72 23.55
C VAL A 388 -9.07 2.31 23.74
N PRO A 389 -8.81 1.34 22.83
CA PRO A 389 -9.31 -0.01 23.02
C PRO A 389 -8.75 -0.62 24.31
N PRO A 390 -9.56 -1.30 25.13
CA PRO A 390 -9.08 -2.02 26.29
C PRO A 390 -8.18 -3.19 25.88
N ILE A 391 -7.22 -3.54 26.73
CA ILE A 391 -6.41 -4.74 26.57
C ILE A 391 -7.31 -5.96 26.75
N ILE A 392 -7.28 -6.89 25.80
CA ILE A 392 -8.01 -8.16 25.91
C ILE A 392 -7.26 -9.04 26.91
N THR A 393 -7.91 -9.35 28.03
CA THR A 393 -7.38 -10.32 29.01
C THR A 393 -7.76 -11.75 28.62
N GLU A 394 -6.95 -12.75 29.04
CA GLU A 394 -7.22 -14.17 28.69
C GLU A 394 -8.62 -14.66 29.10
N LYS A 395 -9.22 -14.09 30.14
CA LYS A 395 -10.60 -14.40 30.55
C LYS A 395 -11.66 -14.02 29.51
N ALA A 396 -11.40 -13.04 28.64
CA ALA A 396 -12.32 -12.65 27.58
C ALA A 396 -12.28 -13.61 26.38
N ARG A 397 -11.20 -14.38 26.22
CA ARG A 397 -11.06 -15.36 25.12
C ARG A 397 -12.00 -16.56 25.25
N THR A 398 -12.52 -16.84 26.42
CA THR A 398 -13.36 -18.03 26.72
C THR A 398 -14.88 -17.77 26.71
N MET A 399 -15.34 -16.55 26.51
CA MET A 399 -16.75 -16.21 26.74
C MET A 399 -17.60 -15.79 25.54
N GLU A 400 -17.06 -15.67 24.33
CA GLU A 400 -17.92 -15.27 23.18
C GLU A 400 -17.57 -16.05 21.90
N VAL A 401 -18.10 -17.27 21.80
CA VAL A 401 -18.47 -17.82 20.49
C VAL A 401 -19.95 -17.39 20.27
N PRO A 402 -20.24 -16.47 19.36
CA PRO A 402 -21.65 -16.10 19.12
C PRO A 402 -22.37 -17.29 18.47
N GLU A 403 -23.43 -17.77 19.09
CA GLU A 403 -24.37 -18.77 18.55
C GLU A 403 -25.03 -18.37 17.20
N GLN A 404 -24.70 -17.21 16.65
CA GLN A 404 -25.30 -16.69 15.43
C GLN A 404 -24.75 -17.30 14.13
N MET A 405 -23.63 -18.05 14.15
CA MET A 405 -23.12 -18.71 12.96
C MET A 405 -23.70 -20.12 12.70
N ALA A 406 -24.41 -20.71 13.68
CA ALA A 406 -25.01 -22.04 13.52
C ALA A 406 -26.34 -22.03 12.74
N ARG A 407 -26.92 -20.88 12.45
CA ARG A 407 -28.24 -20.79 11.77
C ARG A 407 -28.21 -20.41 10.29
N SER A 408 -27.07 -20.14 9.69
CA SER A 408 -26.99 -19.79 8.26
C SER A 408 -26.55 -20.94 7.33
N SER A 409 -26.38 -22.16 7.87
CA SER A 409 -26.01 -23.34 7.06
C SER A 409 -27.21 -24.27 6.76
N MET A 410 -28.45 -23.85 7.03
CA MET A 410 -29.68 -24.62 6.73
C MET A 410 -30.77 -23.70 6.13
N THR A 411 -30.48 -23.04 5.02
CA THR A 411 -31.50 -22.61 4.05
C THR A 411 -30.87 -22.44 2.67
#